data_3e25beca04e764ff4aaaaac8260a404c
#
_entry.id   3e25beca04e764ff4aaaaac8260a404c
#
_cell.length_a   1.000
_cell.length_b   1.000
_cell.length_c   1.000
_cell.angle_alpha   90.00
_cell.angle_beta   90.00
_cell.angle_gamma   90.00
#
_symmetry.space_group_name_H-M   'P 1'
#
loop_
_entity.id
_entity.type
_entity.pdbx_description
1 polymer ?
#
loop_
_entity_poly.entity_id
_entity_poly.type
_entity_poly.pdbx_seq_one_letter_code
_entity_poly.pdbx_strand_id
1 'polypeptide(L)'
;MLETGAVFDTAPLVFYLGGVQKAFGREPRRLVRRAETGRIRIAVPTVCLFEVAQLEERGRIRLRTSFDEWCDAIEGDAALLLLPLERRHVIEARALPTLRDPFDRLIAGSAIALGVPLISPDPQIAGTGRLQVLW
;
A
#
# COMPACT_ATOMS: atom_id res chain seq x y z
N MET A 1 14.38 -16.12 0.26
CA MET A 1 13.75 -14.82 0.50
C MET A 1 12.52 -14.65 -0.40
N LEU A 2 11.40 -14.22 0.16
CA LEU A 2 10.18 -14.06 -0.61
C LEU A 2 10.22 -12.81 -1.49
N GLU A 3 9.71 -12.93 -2.70
CA GLU A 3 9.54 -11.78 -3.58
C GLU A 3 8.41 -10.88 -3.10
N THR A 4 8.56 -9.58 -3.35
CA THR A 4 7.46 -8.63 -3.22
C THR A 4 6.58 -8.75 -4.46
N GLY A 5 5.32 -9.11 -4.27
CA GLY A 5 4.40 -9.32 -5.38
C GLY A 5 3.51 -8.14 -5.72
N ALA A 6 3.38 -7.19 -4.81
CA ALA A 6 2.56 -6.00 -4.97
C ALA A 6 2.90 -4.98 -3.90
N VAL A 7 2.37 -3.78 -4.07
CA VAL A 7 2.41 -2.71 -3.07
C VAL A 7 0.98 -2.36 -2.68
N PHE A 8 0.70 -2.19 -1.40
CA PHE A 8 -0.58 -1.67 -0.92
C PHE A 8 -0.58 -0.14 -0.95
N ASP A 9 -1.64 0.44 -1.51
CA ASP A 9 -2.04 1.80 -1.19
C ASP A 9 -2.66 1.82 0.22
N THR A 10 -2.87 2.99 0.77
CA THR A 10 -3.34 3.16 2.16
C THR A 10 -4.70 2.52 2.41
N ALA A 11 -5.70 2.75 1.54
CA ALA A 11 -7.03 2.19 1.75
C ALA A 11 -7.04 0.65 1.78
N PRO A 12 -6.44 -0.05 0.81
CA PRO A 12 -6.38 -1.51 0.87
C PRO A 12 -5.61 -2.03 2.08
N LEU A 13 -4.57 -1.33 2.53
CA LEU A 13 -3.87 -1.69 3.77
C LEU A 13 -4.83 -1.69 4.96
N VAL A 14 -5.62 -0.62 5.10
CA VAL A 14 -6.60 -0.49 6.18
C VAL A 14 -7.65 -1.61 6.09
N PHE A 15 -8.13 -1.90 4.88
CA PHE A 15 -9.10 -3.00 4.68
C PHE A 15 -8.50 -4.36 5.05
N TYR A 16 -7.26 -4.61 4.65
CA TYR A 16 -6.59 -5.87 4.94
C TYR A 16 -6.44 -6.09 6.46
N LEU A 17 -5.95 -5.09 7.17
CA LEU A 17 -5.75 -5.19 8.62
C LEU A 17 -7.08 -5.22 9.37
N GLY A 18 -8.13 -4.63 8.83
CA GLY A 18 -9.46 -4.66 9.39
C GLY A 18 -10.25 -5.93 9.10
N GLY A 19 -9.69 -6.85 8.33
CA GLY A 19 -10.38 -8.08 7.95
C GLY A 19 -11.48 -7.89 6.92
N VAL A 20 -11.48 -6.78 6.16
CA VAL A 20 -12.52 -6.44 5.19
C VAL A 20 -12.08 -6.90 3.79
N GLN A 21 -11.80 -8.19 3.65
CA GLN A 21 -11.26 -8.74 2.38
C GLN A 21 -12.28 -8.74 1.25
N LYS A 22 -13.57 -8.69 1.54
CA LYS A 22 -14.61 -8.61 0.52
C LYS A 22 -14.55 -7.29 -0.27
N ALA A 23 -13.83 -6.27 0.24
CA ALA A 23 -13.61 -5.03 -0.48
C ALA A 23 -12.70 -5.21 -1.69
N PHE A 24 -11.88 -6.27 -1.70
CA PHE A 24 -10.94 -6.54 -2.78
C PHE A 24 -11.64 -7.23 -3.96
N GLY A 25 -11.29 -6.80 -5.17
CA GLY A 25 -11.64 -7.52 -6.38
C GLY A 25 -10.86 -8.83 -6.52
N ARG A 26 -11.02 -9.49 -7.65
CA ARG A 26 -10.48 -10.84 -7.88
C ARG A 26 -8.96 -10.90 -7.84
N GLU A 27 -8.28 -10.01 -8.55
CA GLU A 27 -6.81 -10.02 -8.64
C GLU A 27 -6.15 -9.61 -7.33
N PRO A 28 -6.54 -8.52 -6.66
CA PRO A 28 -6.01 -8.20 -5.34
C PRO A 28 -6.23 -9.33 -4.33
N ARG A 29 -7.40 -9.95 -4.35
CA ARG A 29 -7.71 -11.06 -3.45
C ARG A 29 -6.78 -12.25 -3.68
N ARG A 30 -6.45 -12.53 -4.93
CA ARG A 30 -5.51 -13.60 -5.28
C ARG A 30 -4.12 -13.31 -4.74
N LEU A 31 -3.65 -12.07 -4.88
CA LEU A 31 -2.33 -11.66 -4.36
C LEU A 31 -2.29 -11.72 -2.83
N VAL A 32 -3.34 -11.25 -2.17
CA VAL A 32 -3.44 -11.32 -0.70
C VAL A 32 -3.36 -12.78 -0.24
N ARG A 33 -4.08 -13.68 -0.91
CA ARG A 33 -4.04 -15.11 -0.57
C ARG A 33 -2.64 -15.69 -0.74
N ARG A 34 -1.94 -15.31 -1.81
CA ARG A 34 -0.57 -15.76 -2.04
C ARG A 34 0.37 -15.27 -0.94
N ALA A 35 0.15 -14.06 -0.46
CA ALA A 35 0.93 -13.51 0.65
C ALA A 35 0.62 -14.24 1.96
N GLU A 36 -0.65 -14.49 2.22
CA GLU A 36 -1.07 -15.21 3.44
C GLU A 36 -0.58 -16.66 3.46
N THR A 37 -0.37 -17.27 2.31
CA THR A 37 0.14 -18.64 2.21
C THR A 37 1.67 -18.69 2.07
N GLY A 38 2.36 -17.57 2.26
CA GLY A 38 3.82 -17.53 2.33
C GLY A 38 4.53 -17.61 0.98
N ARG A 39 3.85 -17.30 -0.13
CA ARG A 39 4.43 -17.39 -1.48
C ARG A 39 5.05 -16.09 -1.95
N ILE A 40 4.51 -14.96 -1.49
CA ILE A 40 4.99 -13.61 -1.78
C ILE A 40 4.85 -12.78 -0.52
N ARG A 41 5.35 -11.55 -0.56
CA ARG A 41 4.97 -10.52 0.42
C ARG A 41 4.37 -9.33 -0.32
N ILE A 42 3.51 -8.59 0.36
CA ILE A 42 2.97 -7.32 -0.14
C ILE A 42 3.67 -6.22 0.62
N ALA A 43 4.27 -5.28 -0.12
CA ALA A 43 4.98 -4.16 0.49
C ALA A 43 3.99 -3.10 0.98
N VAL A 44 4.29 -2.56 2.15
CA VAL A 44 3.57 -1.45 2.75
C VAL A 44 4.54 -0.27 2.82
N PRO A 45 4.38 0.75 1.95
CA PRO A 45 5.20 1.94 2.05
C PRO A 45 5.05 2.60 3.42
N THR A 46 6.17 2.97 4.03
CA THR A 46 6.14 3.61 5.35
C THR A 46 5.29 4.89 5.35
N VAL A 47 5.22 5.58 4.20
CA VAL A 47 4.38 6.78 4.08
C VAL A 47 2.89 6.49 4.31
N CYS A 48 2.44 5.26 4.09
CA CYS A 48 1.06 4.87 4.40
C CYS A 48 0.77 4.99 5.90
N LEU A 49 1.77 4.72 6.74
CA LEU A 49 1.62 4.84 8.19
C LEU A 49 1.34 6.30 8.56
N PHE A 50 2.05 7.23 7.94
CA PHE A 50 1.85 8.64 8.22
C PHE A 50 0.50 9.14 7.68
N GLU A 51 0.08 8.66 6.52
CA GLU A 51 -1.23 9.01 5.99
C GLU A 51 -2.34 8.53 6.93
N VAL A 52 -2.23 7.31 7.47
CA VAL A 52 -3.19 6.80 8.46
C VAL A 52 -3.17 7.66 9.72
N ALA A 53 -1.98 8.06 10.21
CA ALA A 53 -1.88 8.95 11.36
C ALA A 53 -2.62 10.26 11.12
N GLN A 54 -2.48 10.85 9.93
CA GLN A 54 -3.19 12.09 9.58
C GLN A 54 -4.70 11.88 9.48
N LEU A 55 -5.12 10.77 8.89
CA LEU A 55 -6.56 10.45 8.79
C LEU A 55 -7.18 10.29 10.17
N GLU A 56 -6.45 9.67 11.09
CA GLU A 56 -6.90 9.53 12.48
C GLU A 56 -7.01 10.88 13.18
N GLU A 57 -5.98 11.73 13.02
CA GLU A 57 -5.99 13.09 13.58
C GLU A 57 -7.18 13.91 13.11
N ARG A 58 -7.58 13.72 11.85
CA ARG A 58 -8.71 14.44 11.23
C ARG A 58 -10.06 13.77 11.50
N GLY A 59 -10.08 12.69 12.27
CA GLY A 59 -11.31 11.96 12.55
C GLY A 59 -11.89 11.21 11.36
N ARG A 60 -11.09 10.99 10.30
CA ARG A 60 -11.52 10.31 9.09
C ARG A 60 -11.55 8.81 9.22
N ILE A 61 -10.68 8.26 10.07
CA ILE A 61 -10.69 6.85 10.41
C ILE A 61 -10.52 6.69 11.92
N ARG A 62 -10.95 5.53 12.42
CA ARG A 62 -10.80 5.16 13.82
C ARG A 62 -10.16 3.78 13.90
N LEU A 63 -8.97 3.73 14.49
CA LEU A 63 -8.30 2.46 14.72
C LEU A 63 -8.90 1.77 15.94
N ARG A 64 -8.93 0.44 15.90
CA ARG A 64 -9.43 -0.37 17.05
C ARG A 64 -8.41 -0.49 18.16
N THR A 65 -7.14 -0.23 17.84
CA THR A 65 -6.02 -0.30 18.78
C THR A 65 -5.31 1.04 18.77
N SER A 66 -4.28 1.19 19.61
CA SER A 66 -3.41 2.36 19.51
C SER A 66 -2.68 2.36 18.16
N PHE A 67 -2.21 3.53 17.75
CA PHE A 67 -1.44 3.65 16.52
C PHE A 67 -0.18 2.76 16.57
N ASP A 68 0.52 2.73 17.70
CA ASP A 68 1.71 1.91 17.86
C ASP A 68 1.39 0.41 17.70
N GLU A 69 0.31 -0.05 18.31
CA GLU A 69 -0.13 -1.45 18.17
C GLU A 69 -0.51 -1.76 16.73
N TRP A 70 -1.12 -0.81 16.04
CA TRP A 70 -1.48 -0.96 14.64
C TRP A 70 -0.22 -1.11 13.77
N CYS A 71 0.81 -0.28 14.03
CA CYS A 71 2.09 -0.41 13.36
C CYS A 71 2.77 -1.75 13.66
N ASP A 72 2.74 -2.18 14.93
CA ASP A 72 3.28 -3.47 15.34
C ASP A 72 2.62 -4.63 14.58
N ALA A 73 1.31 -4.54 14.35
CA ALA A 73 0.59 -5.56 13.59
C ALA A 73 1.09 -5.67 12.15
N ILE A 74 1.46 -4.55 11.53
CA ILE A 74 2.04 -4.56 10.19
C ILE A 74 3.40 -5.24 10.20
N GLU A 75 4.28 -4.85 11.12
CA GLU A 75 5.63 -5.39 11.20
C GLU A 75 5.65 -6.86 11.60
N GLY A 76 4.67 -7.29 12.37
CA GLY A 76 4.54 -8.68 12.80
C GLY A 76 3.83 -9.59 11.81
N ASP A 77 3.28 -9.06 10.75
CA ASP A 77 2.54 -9.86 9.75
C ASP A 77 3.50 -10.42 8.70
N ALA A 78 3.64 -11.74 8.64
CA ALA A 78 4.55 -12.40 7.71
C ALA A 78 4.18 -12.18 6.23
N ALA A 79 2.93 -11.80 5.94
CA ALA A 79 2.47 -11.50 4.58
C ALA A 79 2.92 -10.12 4.10
N LEU A 80 3.33 -9.26 5.02
CA LEU A 80 3.64 -7.86 4.73
C LEU A 80 5.12 -7.56 4.87
N LEU A 81 5.59 -6.59 4.10
CA LEU A 81 6.94 -6.06 4.19
C LEU A 81 6.82 -4.54 4.33
N LEU A 82 7.22 -4.00 5.49
CA LEU A 82 7.28 -2.55 5.64
C LEU A 82 8.40 -2.01 4.76
N LEU A 83 8.06 -1.10 3.86
CA LEU A 83 8.96 -0.60 2.83
C LEU A 83 9.39 0.83 3.16
N PRO A 84 10.64 1.04 3.59
CA PRO A 84 11.12 2.40 3.83
C PRO A 84 11.14 3.23 2.56
N LEU A 85 10.93 4.53 2.70
CA LEU A 85 11.05 5.46 1.58
C LEU A 85 12.51 5.56 1.16
N GLU A 86 12.78 5.27 -0.12
CA GLU A 86 14.11 5.33 -0.69
C GLU A 86 14.19 6.38 -1.80
N ARG A 87 15.41 6.80 -2.11
CA ARG A 87 15.67 7.77 -3.17
C ARG A 87 15.06 7.36 -4.50
N ARG A 88 15.14 6.08 -4.87
CA ARG A 88 14.55 5.58 -6.14
C ARG A 88 13.04 5.76 -6.18
N HIS A 89 12.35 5.69 -5.04
CA HIS A 89 10.90 5.93 -4.95
C HIS A 89 10.60 7.41 -5.24
N VAL A 90 11.40 8.30 -4.70
CA VAL A 90 11.24 9.74 -4.91
C VAL A 90 11.49 10.10 -6.38
N ILE A 91 12.50 9.49 -7.00
CA ILE A 91 12.81 9.71 -8.42
C ILE A 91 11.60 9.33 -9.29
N GLU A 92 10.99 8.17 -9.03
CA GLU A 92 9.80 7.75 -9.78
C GLU A 92 8.60 8.65 -9.50
N ALA A 93 8.43 9.08 -8.25
CA ALA A 93 7.35 10.00 -7.86
C ALA A 93 7.45 11.35 -8.59
N ARG A 94 8.67 11.85 -8.85
CA ARG A 94 8.89 13.08 -9.63
C ARG A 94 8.27 13.00 -11.02
N ALA A 95 8.24 11.83 -11.61
CA ALA A 95 7.72 11.62 -12.96
C ALA A 95 6.19 11.47 -13.01
N LEU A 96 5.50 11.75 -11.89
CA LEU A 96 4.05 11.63 -11.79
C LEU A 96 3.40 12.99 -11.42
N PRO A 97 3.65 14.07 -12.20
CA PRO A 97 3.18 15.39 -11.81
C PRO A 97 1.66 15.55 -11.88
N THR A 98 0.97 14.64 -12.56
CA THR A 98 -0.50 14.68 -12.64
C THR A 98 -1.17 14.23 -11.34
N LEU A 99 -0.46 13.50 -10.48
CA LEU A 99 -0.94 13.19 -9.15
C LEU A 99 -0.61 14.36 -8.22
N ARG A 100 -1.62 14.97 -7.65
CA ARG A 100 -1.45 16.15 -6.78
C ARG A 100 -1.12 15.77 -5.35
N ASP A 101 -1.68 14.65 -4.87
CA ASP A 101 -1.47 14.20 -3.51
C ASP A 101 -0.06 13.63 -3.37
N PRO A 102 0.77 14.17 -2.46
CA PRO A 102 2.15 13.68 -2.30
C PRO A 102 2.23 12.22 -1.81
N PHE A 103 1.27 11.77 -1.01
CA PHE A 103 1.24 10.36 -0.59
C PHE A 103 1.02 9.45 -1.79
N ASP A 104 0.04 9.77 -2.65
CA ASP A 104 -0.24 8.99 -3.85
C ASP A 104 0.99 8.89 -4.75
N ARG A 105 1.72 10.00 -4.91
CA ARG A 105 2.91 10.03 -5.75
C ARG A 105 3.99 9.12 -5.19
N LEU A 106 4.25 9.17 -3.89
CA LEU A 106 5.30 8.36 -3.26
C LEU A 106 4.92 6.87 -3.25
N ILE A 107 3.65 6.57 -3.00
CA ILE A 107 3.16 5.19 -3.01
C ILE A 107 3.26 4.61 -4.42
N ALA A 108 2.75 5.32 -5.42
CA ALA A 108 2.84 4.89 -6.82
C ALA A 108 4.31 4.78 -7.26
N GLY A 109 5.14 5.75 -6.87
CA GLY A 109 6.57 5.74 -7.17
C GLY A 109 7.27 4.52 -6.60
N SER A 110 6.89 4.07 -5.41
CA SER A 110 7.48 2.86 -4.83
C SER A 110 7.10 1.60 -5.63
N ALA A 111 5.87 1.49 -6.09
CA ALA A 111 5.43 0.37 -6.92
C ALA A 111 6.19 0.34 -8.26
N ILE A 112 6.35 1.51 -8.88
CA ILE A 112 7.09 1.62 -10.14
C ILE A 112 8.56 1.21 -9.93
N ALA A 113 9.19 1.71 -8.87
CA ALA A 113 10.59 1.40 -8.56
C ALA A 113 10.79 -0.10 -8.31
N LEU A 114 9.82 -0.77 -7.69
CA LEU A 114 9.89 -2.21 -7.45
C LEU A 114 9.49 -3.04 -8.68
N GLY A 115 8.84 -2.43 -9.67
CA GLY A 115 8.38 -3.14 -10.85
C GLY A 115 7.22 -4.10 -10.57
N VAL A 116 6.37 -3.77 -9.60
CA VAL A 116 5.22 -4.60 -9.20
C VAL A 116 3.93 -3.80 -9.26
N PRO A 117 2.76 -4.46 -9.32
CA PRO A 117 1.50 -3.73 -9.33
C PRO A 117 1.20 -3.07 -8.00
N LEU A 118 0.41 -2.01 -8.06
CA LEU A 118 -0.15 -1.34 -6.91
C LEU A 118 -1.60 -1.81 -6.71
N ILE A 119 -1.93 -2.21 -5.50
CA ILE A 119 -3.31 -2.51 -5.13
C ILE A 119 -3.94 -1.22 -4.61
N SER A 120 -4.89 -0.67 -5.37
CA SER A 120 -5.50 0.63 -5.07
C SER A 120 -6.83 0.80 -5.79
N PRO A 121 -7.85 1.36 -5.14
CA PRO A 121 -9.11 1.73 -5.79
C PRO A 121 -9.04 3.09 -6.49
N ASP A 122 -7.94 3.83 -6.39
CA ASP A 122 -7.87 5.21 -6.85
C ASP A 122 -7.77 5.29 -8.39
N PRO A 123 -8.81 5.82 -9.07
CA PRO A 123 -8.77 5.93 -10.52
C PRO A 123 -7.75 6.95 -11.03
N GLN A 124 -7.34 7.92 -10.21
CA GLN A 124 -6.34 8.90 -10.61
C GLN A 124 -4.97 8.24 -10.77
N ILE A 125 -4.62 7.30 -9.89
CA ILE A 125 -3.37 6.56 -9.99
C ILE A 125 -3.39 5.65 -11.22
N ALA A 126 -4.49 4.92 -11.41
CA ALA A 126 -4.66 4.07 -12.59
C ALA A 126 -4.59 4.89 -13.88
N GLY A 127 -5.15 6.10 -13.87
CA GLY A 127 -5.19 6.99 -15.02
C GLY A 127 -3.83 7.52 -15.46
N THR A 128 -2.77 7.37 -14.65
CA THR A 128 -1.43 7.81 -15.07
C THR A 128 -0.85 6.94 -16.18
N GLY A 129 -1.30 5.70 -16.31
CA GLY A 129 -0.77 4.76 -17.31
C GLY A 129 0.67 4.34 -17.06
N ARG A 130 1.25 4.66 -15.90
CA ARG A 130 2.66 4.44 -15.62
C ARG A 130 2.94 3.16 -14.83
N LEU A 131 1.90 2.51 -14.32
CA LEU A 131 2.02 1.29 -13.53
C LEU A 131 0.74 0.48 -13.66
N GLN A 132 0.83 -0.80 -13.32
CA GLN A 132 -0.36 -1.64 -13.21
C GLN A 132 -1.04 -1.37 -11.87
N VAL A 133 -2.32 -1.05 -11.91
CA VAL A 133 -3.14 -0.81 -10.72
C VAL A 133 -4.26 -1.85 -10.69
N LEU A 134 -4.38 -2.54 -9.58
CA LEU A 134 -5.36 -3.62 -9.39
C LEU A 134 -6.36 -3.26 -8.31
N TRP A 135 -7.66 -3.53 -8.61
CA TRP A 135 -8.72 -3.36 -7.61
C TRP A 135 -9.89 -4.30 -7.84
#